data_c669812847c076a1f262daa55447df5b
#
_entry.id   c669812847c076a1f262daa55447df5b
#
_cell.length_a   1.000
_cell.length_b   1.000
_cell.length_c   1.000
_cell.angle_alpha   90.00
_cell.angle_beta   90.00
_cell.angle_gamma   90.00
#
_symmetry.space_group_name_H-M   'P 1'
#
loop_
_entity.id
_entity.type
_entity.pdbx_description
1 polymer ?
#
loop_
_entity_poly.entity_id
_entity_poly.type
_entity_poly.pdbx_seq_one_letter_code
_entity_poly.pdbx_strand_id
1 'polypeptide(L)'
;MDVLHSRLLVSRFAECFRFYDAVLPQLAGAVRTGGTEAGPYAGWDVGEEGVLRLFDRGALAAVVGTAELPADAPVQDRAMLVSRVADVDAGFELCLRHGGRPAAPPTSRPEWGPGMRTAHLRDPDGNLIELQSY
;
A
#
# COMPACT_ATOMS: atom_id res chain seq x y z
N MET A 1 -5.34 -19.98 -1.75
CA MET A 1 -3.95 -20.17 -1.27
C MET A 1 -3.02 -19.28 -2.06
N ASP A 2 -2.23 -18.49 -1.37
CA ASP A 2 -1.32 -17.57 -2.02
C ASP A 2 -0.14 -18.32 -2.62
N VAL A 3 0.00 -18.29 -3.94
CA VAL A 3 1.22 -18.77 -4.59
C VAL A 3 2.29 -17.68 -4.56
N LEU A 4 1.84 -16.42 -4.70
CA LEU A 4 2.70 -15.25 -4.68
C LEU A 4 1.91 -14.08 -4.08
N HIS A 5 2.52 -13.33 -3.18
CA HIS A 5 1.88 -12.15 -2.61
C HIS A 5 2.90 -11.04 -2.37
N SER A 6 2.41 -9.80 -2.28
CA SER A 6 3.23 -8.62 -2.01
C SER A 6 3.51 -8.48 -0.53
N ARG A 7 4.74 -8.12 -0.19
CA ARG A 7 5.12 -7.76 1.17
C ARG A 7 5.86 -6.42 1.15
N LEU A 8 5.34 -5.44 1.86
CA LEU A 8 6.00 -4.16 2.01
C LEU A 8 6.86 -4.17 3.28
N LEU A 9 8.08 -3.70 3.12
CA LEU A 9 9.02 -3.55 4.22
C LEU A 9 8.93 -2.11 4.69
N VAL A 10 8.45 -1.89 5.90
CA VAL A 10 8.12 -0.56 6.40
C VAL A 10 8.85 -0.23 7.69
N SER A 11 9.31 1.01 7.80
CA SER A 11 9.97 1.51 9.01
C SER A 11 8.94 2.04 10.00
N ARG A 12 7.85 2.64 9.53
CA ARG A 12 6.78 3.17 10.35
C ARG A 12 5.64 2.17 10.44
N PHE A 13 5.90 1.04 11.08
CA PHE A 13 4.97 -0.09 11.08
C PHE A 13 3.58 0.28 11.62
N ALA A 14 3.50 0.89 12.79
CA ALA A 14 2.22 1.22 13.40
C ALA A 14 1.39 2.18 12.53
N GLU A 15 2.02 3.21 11.95
CA GLU A 15 1.34 4.16 11.08
C GLU A 15 0.85 3.49 9.79
N CYS A 16 1.67 2.63 9.18
CA CYS A 16 1.27 1.86 8.01
C CYS A 16 0.16 0.87 8.34
N PHE A 17 0.25 0.19 9.47
CA PHE A 17 -0.80 -0.71 9.93
C PHE A 17 -2.14 0.01 10.03
N ARG A 18 -2.18 1.16 10.71
CA ARG A 18 -3.42 1.94 10.85
C ARG A 18 -3.97 2.41 9.51
N PHE A 19 -3.09 2.82 8.61
CA PHE A 19 -3.48 3.24 7.25
C PHE A 19 -4.16 2.09 6.50
N TYR A 20 -3.49 0.95 6.37
CA TYR A 20 -4.00 -0.16 5.57
C TYR A 20 -5.22 -0.82 6.23
N ASP A 21 -5.25 -0.91 7.55
CA ASP A 21 -6.41 -1.47 8.25
C ASP A 21 -7.67 -0.61 8.09
N ALA A 22 -7.50 0.70 7.88
CA ALA A 22 -8.61 1.61 7.61
C ALA A 22 -9.05 1.60 6.14
N VAL A 23 -8.11 1.59 5.18
CA VAL A 23 -8.46 1.80 3.77
C VAL A 23 -8.72 0.50 3.00
N LEU A 24 -8.01 -0.60 3.27
CA LEU A 24 -8.15 -1.83 2.50
C LEU A 24 -9.54 -2.45 2.57
N PRO A 25 -10.25 -2.47 3.71
CA PRO A 25 -11.62 -2.97 3.73
C PRO A 25 -12.55 -2.20 2.80
N GLN A 26 -12.38 -0.90 2.70
CA GLN A 26 -13.25 -0.04 1.88
C GLN A 26 -12.84 -0.03 0.40
N LEU A 27 -11.54 -0.09 0.10
CA LEU A 27 -11.05 -0.07 -1.28
C LEU A 27 -11.19 -1.42 -1.96
N ALA A 28 -10.91 -2.50 -1.26
CA ALA A 28 -10.75 -3.83 -1.85
C ALA A 28 -11.58 -4.91 -1.16
N GLY A 29 -12.31 -4.59 -0.10
CA GLY A 29 -13.02 -5.59 0.68
C GLY A 29 -12.09 -6.53 1.44
N ALA A 30 -10.86 -6.12 1.70
CA ALA A 30 -9.88 -6.95 2.38
C ALA A 30 -10.15 -7.01 3.89
N VAL A 31 -9.84 -8.15 4.47
CA VAL A 31 -9.99 -8.40 5.90
C VAL A 31 -8.61 -8.70 6.48
N ARG A 32 -8.32 -8.13 7.63
CA ARG A 32 -7.07 -8.45 8.32
C ARG A 32 -7.13 -9.89 8.84
N THR A 33 -6.13 -10.67 8.50
CA THR A 33 -6.04 -12.09 8.85
C THR A 33 -4.92 -12.41 9.81
N GLY A 34 -4.02 -11.46 10.08
CA GLY A 34 -2.94 -11.66 11.03
C GLY A 34 -2.26 -10.36 11.43
N GLY A 35 -1.60 -10.41 12.59
CA GLY A 35 -0.81 -9.31 13.09
C GLY A 35 -1.58 -8.23 13.84
N THR A 36 -0.82 -7.35 14.47
CA THR A 36 -1.33 -6.22 15.23
C THR A 36 -0.47 -4.99 14.94
N GLU A 37 -0.94 -3.83 15.39
CA GLU A 37 -0.24 -2.56 15.27
C GLU A 37 1.20 -2.59 15.84
N ALA A 38 1.44 -3.46 16.82
CA ALA A 38 2.76 -3.61 17.42
C ALA A 38 3.79 -4.25 16.47
N GLY A 39 3.34 -4.90 15.40
CA GLY A 39 4.23 -5.57 14.46
C GLY A 39 4.83 -6.86 15.03
N PRO A 40 5.88 -7.39 14.41
CA PRO A 40 6.57 -6.92 13.19
C PRO A 40 5.88 -7.31 11.87
N TYR A 41 4.73 -7.97 11.93
CA TYR A 41 4.01 -8.51 10.79
C TYR A 41 2.53 -8.17 10.87
N ALA A 42 1.92 -7.95 9.72
CA ALA A 42 0.47 -7.90 9.57
C ALA A 42 0.07 -8.30 8.15
N GLY A 43 -1.15 -8.80 7.98
CA GLY A 43 -1.61 -9.26 6.69
C GLY A 43 -3.11 -9.07 6.48
N TRP A 44 -3.47 -8.83 5.23
CA TRP A 44 -4.85 -8.65 4.77
C TRP A 44 -5.11 -9.54 3.56
N ASP A 45 -6.29 -10.15 3.53
CA ASP A 45 -6.74 -11.06 2.47
C ASP A 45 -8.09 -10.61 1.91
N VAL A 46 -8.33 -10.93 0.65
CA VAL A 46 -9.66 -10.92 0.03
C VAL A 46 -10.04 -12.37 -0.22
N GLY A 47 -11.06 -12.85 0.48
CA GLY A 47 -11.40 -14.28 0.44
C GLY A 47 -10.23 -15.11 0.98
N GLU A 48 -9.75 -16.05 0.16
CA GLU A 48 -8.61 -16.91 0.50
C GLU A 48 -7.28 -16.41 -0.05
N GLU A 49 -7.29 -15.26 -0.74
CA GLU A 49 -6.09 -14.73 -1.38
C GLU A 49 -5.48 -13.60 -0.55
N GLY A 50 -4.20 -13.70 -0.26
CA GLY A 50 -3.44 -12.64 0.37
C GLY A 50 -3.24 -11.48 -0.58
N VAL A 51 -3.63 -10.27 -0.16
CA VAL A 51 -3.46 -9.08 -1.01
C VAL A 51 -2.29 -8.22 -0.55
N LEU A 52 -2.02 -8.17 0.74
CA LEU A 52 -0.93 -7.36 1.28
C LEU A 52 -0.40 -7.97 2.58
N ARG A 53 0.91 -7.90 2.72
CA ARG A 53 1.62 -8.20 3.97
C ARG A 53 2.51 -7.02 4.31
N LEU A 54 2.55 -6.65 5.58
CA LEU A 54 3.54 -5.71 6.12
C LEU A 54 4.55 -6.47 6.96
N PHE A 55 5.79 -6.06 6.87
CA PHE A 55 6.85 -6.57 7.73
C PHE A 55 7.79 -5.44 8.12
N ASP A 56 8.31 -5.49 9.34
CA ASP A 56 9.24 -4.47 9.81
C ASP A 56 10.54 -4.48 9.00
N ARG A 57 10.87 -3.32 8.42
CA ARG A 57 12.04 -3.19 7.54
C ARG A 57 13.34 -3.49 8.28
N GLY A 58 13.46 -3.00 9.52
CA GLY A 58 14.65 -3.22 10.33
C GLY A 58 14.89 -4.69 10.64
N ALA A 59 13.81 -5.41 10.97
CA ALA A 59 13.89 -6.85 11.24
C ALA A 59 14.37 -7.62 10.02
N LEU A 60 13.86 -7.28 8.83
CA LEU A 60 14.31 -7.96 7.61
C LEU A 60 15.72 -7.52 7.20
N ALA A 61 16.06 -6.25 7.38
CA ALA A 61 17.41 -5.75 7.06
C ALA A 61 18.48 -6.51 7.85
N ALA A 62 18.22 -6.84 9.10
CA ALA A 62 19.12 -7.66 9.90
C ALA A 62 19.31 -9.06 9.31
N VAL A 63 18.27 -9.64 8.72
CA VAL A 63 18.32 -10.98 8.12
C VAL A 63 19.10 -10.97 6.80
N VAL A 64 18.87 -9.96 5.94
CA VAL A 64 19.47 -9.93 4.60
C VAL A 64 20.78 -9.12 4.54
N GLY A 65 21.23 -8.60 5.67
CA GLY A 65 22.54 -7.93 5.78
C GLY A 65 22.55 -6.49 5.29
N THR A 66 21.43 -5.77 5.33
CA THR A 66 21.33 -4.38 4.86
C THR A 66 21.10 -3.36 5.99
N ALA A 67 21.22 -3.77 7.25
CA ALA A 67 20.91 -2.93 8.40
C ALA A 67 21.71 -1.63 8.46
N GLU A 68 22.92 -1.61 7.91
CA GLU A 68 23.81 -0.44 7.92
C GLU A 68 23.55 0.53 6.76
N LEU A 69 22.64 0.18 5.83
CA LEU A 69 22.30 1.05 4.71
C LEU A 69 21.20 2.05 5.10
N PRO A 70 21.19 3.25 4.46
CA PRO A 70 20.12 4.23 4.73
C PRO A 70 18.75 3.68 4.38
N ALA A 71 17.78 3.82 5.30
CA ALA A 71 16.42 3.36 5.10
C ALA A 71 15.57 4.37 4.31
N ASP A 72 15.86 5.67 4.41
CA ASP A 72 15.02 6.75 3.91
C ASP A 72 15.68 7.61 2.83
N ALA A 73 16.64 7.05 2.08
CA ALA A 73 17.28 7.78 0.98
C ALA A 73 16.27 8.04 -0.15
N PRO A 74 16.14 9.29 -0.64
CA PRO A 74 15.28 9.59 -1.77
C PRO A 74 15.75 8.85 -3.03
N VAL A 75 14.87 8.06 -3.62
CA VAL A 75 15.12 7.33 -4.87
C VAL A 75 13.84 7.29 -5.70
N GLN A 76 13.97 6.96 -6.99
CA GLN A 76 12.78 6.69 -7.80
C GLN A 76 12.12 5.39 -7.33
N ASP A 77 10.78 5.35 -7.42
CA ASP A 77 10.03 4.16 -7.07
C ASP A 77 10.38 2.99 -7.99
N ARG A 78 10.54 1.81 -7.40
CA ARG A 78 10.79 0.57 -8.14
C ARG A 78 9.57 -0.34 -8.20
N ALA A 79 8.55 -0.02 -7.43
CA ALA A 79 7.31 -0.78 -7.36
C ALA A 79 6.18 0.13 -6.90
N MET A 80 4.96 -0.28 -7.18
CA MET A 80 3.78 0.36 -6.59
C MET A 80 2.69 -0.68 -6.40
N LEU A 81 1.80 -0.41 -5.47
CA LEU A 81 0.56 -1.16 -5.32
C LEU A 81 -0.49 -0.56 -6.24
N VAL A 82 -1.25 -1.39 -6.92
CA VAL A 82 -2.35 -0.93 -7.78
C VAL A 82 -3.65 -1.53 -7.25
N SER A 83 -4.63 -0.68 -7.02
CA SER A 83 -5.97 -1.11 -6.62
C SER A 83 -7.01 -0.59 -7.61
N ARG A 84 -7.78 -1.51 -8.20
CA ARG A 84 -8.95 -1.13 -8.96
C ARG A 84 -10.08 -0.78 -8.00
N VAL A 85 -10.67 0.39 -8.19
CA VAL A 85 -11.73 0.91 -7.32
C VAL A 85 -12.91 1.36 -8.17
N ALA A 86 -14.09 1.46 -7.57
CA ALA A 86 -15.28 1.94 -8.27
C ALA A 86 -15.24 3.44 -8.52
N ASP A 87 -14.69 4.20 -7.57
CA ASP A 87 -14.62 5.67 -7.60
C ASP A 87 -13.23 6.11 -7.16
N VAL A 88 -12.41 6.51 -8.12
CA VAL A 88 -11.02 6.92 -7.88
C VAL A 88 -10.96 8.17 -6.99
N ASP A 89 -11.85 9.13 -7.23
CA ASP A 89 -11.86 10.39 -6.45
C ASP A 89 -12.19 10.12 -4.98
N ALA A 90 -13.22 9.32 -4.73
CA ALA A 90 -13.62 8.95 -3.36
C ALA A 90 -12.53 8.12 -2.66
N GLY A 91 -11.92 7.17 -3.37
CA GLY A 91 -10.83 6.36 -2.84
C GLY A 91 -9.60 7.20 -2.49
N PHE A 92 -9.26 8.16 -3.33
CA PHE A 92 -8.16 9.09 -3.10
C PHE A 92 -8.39 9.89 -1.81
N GLU A 93 -9.57 10.50 -1.67
CA GLU A 93 -9.93 11.27 -0.47
C GLU A 93 -9.92 10.39 0.79
N LEU A 94 -10.43 9.16 0.70
CA LEU A 94 -10.39 8.20 1.79
C LEU A 94 -8.96 7.96 2.27
N CYS A 95 -8.04 7.70 1.34
CA CYS A 95 -6.64 7.45 1.67
C CYS A 95 -5.99 8.66 2.34
N LEU A 96 -6.26 9.88 1.85
CA LEU A 96 -5.72 11.08 2.44
C LEU A 96 -6.23 11.30 3.87
N ARG A 97 -7.50 10.99 4.14
CA ARG A 97 -8.05 11.10 5.49
C ARG A 97 -7.38 10.17 6.49
N HIS A 98 -6.83 9.06 6.03
CA HIS A 98 -6.20 8.05 6.89
C HIS A 98 -4.67 8.09 6.88
N GLY A 99 -4.08 9.19 6.43
CA GLY A 99 -2.63 9.41 6.54
C GLY A 99 -1.86 9.22 5.25
N GLY A 100 -2.52 8.95 4.13
CA GLY A 100 -1.91 8.96 2.81
C GLY A 100 -1.48 10.36 2.41
N ARG A 101 -0.43 10.44 1.57
CA ARG A 101 0.06 11.71 1.03
C ARG A 101 -0.17 11.75 -0.48
N PRO A 102 -0.67 12.86 -1.04
CA PRO A 102 -0.93 12.92 -2.48
C PRO A 102 0.37 12.91 -3.28
N ALA A 103 0.36 12.20 -4.43
CA ALA A 103 1.45 12.23 -5.41
C ALA A 103 0.96 12.77 -6.75
N ALA A 104 -0.18 12.29 -7.24
CA ALA A 104 -0.83 12.83 -8.45
C ALA A 104 -2.35 12.75 -8.25
N PRO A 105 -3.09 13.86 -8.41
CA PRO A 105 -4.52 13.88 -8.15
C PRO A 105 -5.29 13.02 -9.15
N PRO A 106 -6.57 12.69 -8.84
CA PRO A 106 -7.41 11.96 -9.80
C PRO A 106 -7.43 12.63 -11.16
N THR A 107 -7.09 11.87 -12.19
CA THR A 107 -6.90 12.38 -13.56
C THR A 107 -7.35 11.33 -14.56
N SER A 108 -8.08 11.75 -15.60
CA SER A 108 -8.40 10.88 -16.72
C SER A 108 -7.14 10.63 -17.56
N ARG A 109 -6.91 9.34 -17.86
CA ARG A 109 -5.72 8.88 -18.60
C ARG A 109 -6.13 8.05 -19.83
N PRO A 110 -6.78 8.65 -20.81
CA PRO A 110 -7.21 7.89 -22.00
C PRO A 110 -6.02 7.27 -22.76
N GLU A 111 -4.84 7.86 -22.63
CA GLU A 111 -3.60 7.35 -23.22
C GLU A 111 -3.13 6.03 -22.56
N TRP A 112 -3.61 5.71 -21.38
CA TRP A 112 -3.28 4.45 -20.68
C TRP A 112 -4.34 3.37 -20.90
N GLY A 113 -5.49 3.74 -21.43
CA GLY A 113 -6.57 2.81 -21.73
C GLY A 113 -7.93 3.48 -21.80
N PRO A 114 -8.91 2.83 -22.48
CA PRO A 114 -10.26 3.38 -22.59
C PRO A 114 -10.92 3.55 -21.22
N GLY A 115 -11.39 4.76 -20.92
CA GLY A 115 -12.09 5.05 -19.67
C GLY A 115 -11.19 5.09 -18.44
N MET A 116 -9.88 4.99 -18.62
CA MET A 116 -8.93 4.94 -17.50
C MET A 116 -8.91 6.27 -16.75
N ARG A 117 -9.07 6.18 -15.44
CA ARG A 117 -8.88 7.28 -14.50
C ARG A 117 -8.00 6.79 -13.37
N THR A 118 -6.98 7.55 -13.00
CA THR A 118 -6.01 7.15 -11.97
C THR A 118 -5.78 8.27 -10.97
N ALA A 119 -5.38 7.89 -9.77
CA ALA A 119 -4.81 8.78 -8.79
C ALA A 119 -3.61 8.09 -8.14
N HIS A 120 -2.63 8.85 -7.72
CA HIS A 120 -1.44 8.32 -7.07
C HIS A 120 -1.27 8.99 -5.71
N LEU A 121 -0.92 8.19 -4.74
CA LEU A 121 -0.67 8.64 -3.38
C LEU A 121 0.44 7.80 -2.76
N ARG A 122 0.91 8.22 -1.61
CA ARG A 122 1.91 7.47 -0.84
C ARG A 122 1.31 7.06 0.49
N ASP A 123 1.66 5.87 0.94
CA ASP A 123 1.35 5.45 2.29
C ASP A 123 2.24 6.20 3.31
N PRO A 124 2.03 6.03 4.63
CA PRO A 124 2.82 6.76 5.62
C PRO A 124 4.32 6.49 5.57
N ASP A 125 4.76 5.39 4.98
CA ASP A 125 6.18 5.06 4.81
C ASP A 125 6.75 5.52 3.47
N GLY A 126 5.91 6.08 2.60
CA GLY A 126 6.30 6.60 1.30
C GLY A 126 6.12 5.64 0.13
N ASN A 127 5.52 4.47 0.34
CA ASN A 127 5.25 3.53 -0.75
C ASN A 127 4.19 4.07 -1.69
N LEU A 128 4.42 3.92 -3.00
CA LEU A 128 3.52 4.43 -4.03
C LEU A 128 2.31 3.52 -4.22
N ILE A 129 1.14 4.14 -4.31
CA ILE A 129 -0.13 3.46 -4.55
C ILE A 129 -0.82 4.13 -5.72
N GLU A 130 -1.32 3.33 -6.66
CA GLU A 130 -2.20 3.78 -7.72
C GLU A 130 -3.62 3.26 -7.47
N LEU A 131 -4.59 4.18 -7.51
CA LEU A 131 -6.01 3.82 -7.61
C LEU A 131 -6.43 3.97 -9.06
N GLN A 132 -7.17 3.01 -9.60
CA GLN A 132 -7.61 3.09 -10.99
C GLN A 132 -9.04 2.60 -11.16
N SER A 133 -9.70 3.15 -12.15
CA SER A 133 -11.00 2.68 -12.66
C SER A 133 -11.01 2.71 -14.19
N TYR A 134 -11.76 1.77 -14.79
CA TYR A 134 -11.95 1.66 -16.24
C TYR A 134 -13.16 0.80 -16.57
#